data_fb469d6fc3cdca84081ea288eea0467f
#
_entry.id   fb469d6fc3cdca84081ea288eea0467f
#
_cell.length_a   1.000
_cell.length_b   1.000
_cell.length_c   1.000
_cell.angle_alpha   90.00
_cell.angle_beta   90.00
_cell.angle_gamma   90.00
#
_symmetry.space_group_name_H-M   'P 1'
#
loop_
_entity.id
_entity.type
_entity.pdbx_description
1 polymer ?
#
loop_
_entity_poly.entity_id
_entity_poly.type
_entity_poly.pdbx_seq_one_letter_code
_entity_poly.pdbx_strand_id
1 'polypeptide(L)'
;MSILVIDLGTSGVRAAIVGADASVTHEFRSPTLPDSPAPGLVEFDANAYAAAALDCARSALDAHGPVDAVGVTNQRGSTIVWDRATGEPLAPAQGWQDLRTVGDCLVLAADGIRLAPNQSATKLANILDAVDPDRTRDLCFGTPDSWIVWKLTDGAHHVSDLTNAAIWGLLSPDGSHYDVAVMDRLRIPASVLPRIVDSSGPIGEATALPGAPMVCGVAGDQQASLIGQGCVRPGSAKITFGTGGMLDVCVGPQPPTVAGRAGAGTFPIVCWRLGQETVWGVEAVMLSAGTNVEWLVEDLGVIERPEDSGALAASVPDADGVVYVPALLGLGTPRWDYGARGTLLGLTRGSGRAHVVRAVLEGVAERGADLVDAAEADAGVTLSSLRIDGGMSDNEVFVQHLADATQRPVEVSPVREATALGAGFLAGLA
;
A
#
# COMPACT_ATOMS: atom_id res chain seq x y z
N MET A 1 18.53 3.89 -20.84
CA MET A 1 17.21 4.35 -20.39
C MET A 1 17.32 4.72 -18.93
N SER A 2 16.89 5.91 -18.56
CA SER A 2 16.81 6.39 -17.17
C SER A 2 15.40 6.91 -16.91
N ILE A 3 14.80 6.47 -15.81
CA ILE A 3 13.41 6.79 -15.45
C ILE A 3 13.43 7.56 -14.13
N LEU A 4 12.80 8.72 -14.08
CA LEU A 4 12.49 9.37 -12.82
C LEU A 4 11.27 8.67 -12.20
N VAL A 5 11.41 8.20 -10.98
CA VAL A 5 10.29 7.66 -10.21
C VAL A 5 9.94 8.62 -9.09
N ILE A 6 8.64 8.91 -8.94
CA ILE A 6 8.07 9.69 -7.85
C ILE A 6 7.19 8.76 -7.02
N ASP A 7 7.53 8.59 -5.75
CA ASP A 7 6.83 7.73 -4.80
C ASP A 7 6.22 8.57 -3.69
N LEU A 8 4.89 8.48 -3.58
CA LEU A 8 4.07 9.23 -2.64
C LEU A 8 3.61 8.31 -1.50
N GLY A 9 4.49 8.09 -0.52
CA GLY A 9 4.23 7.20 0.62
C GLY A 9 3.44 7.85 1.76
N THR A 10 3.03 7.06 2.74
CA THR A 10 2.23 7.51 3.89
C THR A 10 3.01 8.45 4.82
N SER A 11 4.28 8.18 5.06
CA SER A 11 5.11 8.96 5.98
C SER A 11 6.05 9.95 5.30
N GLY A 12 6.05 9.98 3.97
CA GLY A 12 6.92 10.85 3.20
C GLY A 12 6.84 10.58 1.71
N VAL A 13 7.40 11.50 0.96
CA VAL A 13 7.54 11.41 -0.50
C VAL A 13 9.01 11.20 -0.85
N ARG A 14 9.26 10.57 -1.98
CA ARG A 14 10.61 10.40 -2.50
C ARG A 14 10.62 10.46 -4.02
N ALA A 15 11.78 10.81 -4.57
CA ALA A 15 12.06 10.66 -5.98
C ALA A 15 13.43 10.02 -6.16
N ALA A 16 13.56 9.17 -7.17
CA ALA A 16 14.79 8.48 -7.49
C ALA A 16 14.93 8.23 -8.99
N ILE A 17 16.14 7.97 -9.45
CA ILE A 17 16.40 7.59 -10.84
C ILE A 17 16.59 6.07 -10.90
N VAL A 18 15.82 5.42 -11.77
CA VAL A 18 15.93 3.98 -12.07
C VAL A 18 16.64 3.82 -13.41
N GLY A 19 17.77 3.14 -13.38
CA GLY A 19 18.60 2.85 -14.56
C GLY A 19 18.10 1.61 -15.32
N ALA A 20 18.56 1.45 -16.57
CA ALA A 20 18.27 0.28 -17.40
C ALA A 20 18.84 -1.03 -16.82
N ASP A 21 19.82 -0.95 -15.93
CA ASP A 21 20.43 -2.05 -15.18
C ASP A 21 19.71 -2.37 -13.86
N ALA A 22 18.51 -1.81 -13.67
CA ALA A 22 17.74 -1.88 -12.44
C ALA A 22 18.40 -1.23 -11.21
N SER A 23 19.41 -0.40 -11.40
CA SER A 23 19.96 0.42 -10.33
C SER A 23 19.00 1.53 -9.92
N VAL A 24 18.92 1.82 -8.62
CA VAL A 24 18.17 2.95 -8.07
C VAL A 24 19.19 3.93 -7.48
N THR A 25 19.22 5.14 -8.00
CA THR A 25 20.22 6.17 -7.69
C THR A 25 19.59 7.55 -7.52
N HIS A 26 20.38 8.53 -7.10
CA HIS A 26 19.94 9.94 -6.96
C HIS A 26 18.61 10.06 -6.21
N GLU A 27 18.54 9.38 -5.07
CA GLU A 27 17.35 9.36 -4.23
C GLU A 27 17.29 10.59 -3.33
N PHE A 28 16.14 11.28 -3.39
CA PHE A 28 15.80 12.40 -2.52
C PHE A 28 14.48 12.11 -1.81
N ARG A 29 14.45 12.38 -0.51
CA ARG A 29 13.29 12.12 0.36
C ARG A 29 12.89 13.37 1.12
N SER A 30 11.58 13.53 1.33
CA SER A 30 11.02 14.54 2.21
C SER A 30 9.97 13.90 3.13
N PRO A 31 10.10 14.03 4.45
CA PRO A 31 9.06 13.54 5.36
C PRO A 31 7.81 14.41 5.19
N THR A 32 6.66 13.76 5.06
CA THR A 32 5.35 14.39 4.97
C THR A 32 4.37 13.59 5.83
N LEU A 33 4.55 13.70 7.15
CA LEU A 33 3.70 12.99 8.09
C LEU A 33 2.28 13.53 8.03
N PRO A 34 1.26 12.67 8.00
CA PRO A 34 -0.12 13.12 8.13
C PRO A 34 -0.38 13.64 9.56
N ASP A 35 -1.33 14.56 9.65
CA ASP A 35 -1.85 15.04 10.93
C ASP A 35 -2.96 14.11 11.44
N SER A 36 -3.09 14.03 12.77
CA SER A 36 -4.19 13.32 13.43
C SER A 36 -4.96 14.31 14.33
N PRO A 37 -5.89 15.09 13.76
CA PRO A 37 -6.58 16.15 14.51
C PRO A 37 -7.45 15.61 15.64
N ALA A 38 -7.85 14.35 15.58
CA ALA A 38 -8.52 13.63 16.66
C ALA A 38 -8.27 12.10 16.50
N PRO A 39 -8.48 11.29 17.54
CA PRO A 39 -8.32 9.84 17.46
C PRO A 39 -9.12 9.24 16.29
N GLY A 40 -8.45 8.51 15.42
CA GLY A 40 -9.03 7.86 14.23
C GLY A 40 -9.18 8.77 13.01
N LEU A 41 -8.85 10.05 13.11
CA LEU A 41 -8.78 10.96 11.96
C LEU A 41 -7.34 11.04 11.45
N VAL A 42 -7.18 11.02 10.12
CA VAL A 42 -5.88 11.12 9.47
C VAL A 42 -6.01 12.03 8.25
N GLU A 43 -5.33 13.16 8.29
CA GLU A 43 -5.43 14.22 7.27
C GLU A 43 -4.04 14.68 6.82
N PHE A 44 -3.95 15.22 5.61
CA PHE A 44 -2.75 15.88 5.13
C PHE A 44 -3.05 17.01 4.15
N ASP A 45 -2.13 17.97 4.05
CA ASP A 45 -2.20 19.04 3.06
C ASP A 45 -1.75 18.52 1.69
N ALA A 46 -2.68 18.42 0.75
CA ALA A 46 -2.41 17.90 -0.58
C ALA A 46 -1.45 18.80 -1.39
N ASN A 47 -1.48 20.13 -1.21
CA ASN A 47 -0.55 21.05 -1.88
C ASN A 47 0.87 20.90 -1.33
N ALA A 48 1.04 20.86 -0.01
CA ALA A 48 2.34 20.63 0.63
C ALA A 48 2.92 19.27 0.22
N TYR A 49 2.08 18.24 0.16
CA TYR A 49 2.46 16.89 -0.26
C TYR A 49 2.96 16.84 -1.70
N ALA A 50 2.24 17.47 -2.65
CA ALA A 50 2.67 17.57 -4.04
C ALA A 50 3.92 18.44 -4.21
N ALA A 51 4.03 19.57 -3.49
CA ALA A 51 5.20 20.43 -3.54
C ALA A 51 6.47 19.68 -3.11
N ALA A 52 6.40 18.94 -2.00
CA ALA A 52 7.52 18.13 -1.52
C ALA A 52 7.92 17.05 -2.57
N ALA A 53 6.96 16.40 -3.23
CA ALA A 53 7.22 15.41 -4.27
C ALA A 53 7.89 16.02 -5.50
N LEU A 54 7.42 17.19 -5.95
CA LEU A 54 8.00 17.93 -7.08
C LEU A 54 9.43 18.43 -6.74
N ASP A 55 9.69 18.86 -5.52
CA ASP A 55 11.01 19.29 -5.08
C ASP A 55 12.01 18.14 -5.03
N CYS A 56 11.59 16.96 -4.55
CA CYS A 56 12.38 15.74 -4.63
C CYS A 56 12.68 15.37 -6.10
N ALA A 57 11.67 15.44 -6.98
CA ALA A 57 11.81 15.14 -8.39
C ALA A 57 12.80 16.10 -9.09
N ARG A 58 12.70 17.41 -8.84
CA ARG A 58 13.63 18.41 -9.37
C ARG A 58 15.05 18.16 -8.87
N SER A 59 15.21 17.86 -7.59
CA SER A 59 16.53 17.53 -7.00
C SER A 59 17.16 16.30 -7.66
N ALA A 60 16.37 15.27 -7.96
CA ALA A 60 16.84 14.09 -8.66
C ALA A 60 17.27 14.41 -10.11
N LEU A 61 16.49 15.22 -10.81
CA LEU A 61 16.82 15.68 -12.16
C LEU A 61 18.07 16.60 -12.18
N ASP A 62 18.21 17.51 -11.21
CA ASP A 62 19.38 18.39 -11.08
C ASP A 62 20.67 17.58 -10.85
N ALA A 63 20.58 16.48 -10.11
CA ALA A 63 21.72 15.60 -9.83
C ALA A 63 22.06 14.63 -10.97
N HIS A 64 21.04 14.15 -11.70
CA HIS A 64 21.21 13.14 -12.77
C HIS A 64 21.29 13.74 -14.17
N GLY A 65 20.51 14.76 -14.45
CA GLY A 65 20.24 15.29 -15.78
C GLY A 65 18.91 14.78 -16.38
N PRO A 66 18.72 14.93 -17.72
CA PRO A 66 17.49 14.52 -18.39
C PRO A 66 17.19 13.02 -18.23
N VAL A 67 15.91 12.69 -18.21
CA VAL A 67 15.39 11.32 -18.14
C VAL A 67 14.48 11.02 -19.33
N ASP A 68 14.29 9.73 -19.62
CA ASP A 68 13.48 9.28 -20.77
C ASP A 68 11.98 9.32 -20.44
N ALA A 69 11.59 9.06 -19.19
CA ALA A 69 10.19 9.04 -18.74
C ALA A 69 10.07 9.24 -17.22
N VAL A 70 8.82 9.39 -16.77
CA VAL A 70 8.43 9.47 -15.35
C VAL A 70 7.50 8.31 -15.01
N GLY A 71 7.81 7.63 -13.90
CA GLY A 71 6.94 6.66 -13.22
C GLY A 71 6.41 7.24 -11.92
N VAL A 72 5.15 6.98 -11.62
CA VAL A 72 4.47 7.42 -10.38
C VAL A 72 4.00 6.21 -9.60
N THR A 73 4.24 6.21 -8.31
CA THR A 73 3.68 5.23 -7.38
C THR A 73 3.24 5.91 -6.10
N ASN A 74 2.29 5.32 -5.38
CA ASN A 74 1.63 6.03 -4.28
C ASN A 74 0.98 5.11 -3.26
N GLN A 75 0.82 5.59 -2.02
CA GLN A 75 -0.11 5.03 -1.05
C GLN A 75 -1.53 5.01 -1.62
N ARG A 76 -2.24 3.90 -1.44
CA ARG A 76 -3.57 3.70 -2.02
C ARG A 76 -4.68 4.18 -1.09
N GLY A 77 -5.85 4.52 -1.64
CA GLY A 77 -7.08 4.81 -0.89
C GLY A 77 -7.14 6.16 -0.17
N SER A 78 -6.04 6.91 -0.07
CA SER A 78 -6.08 8.31 0.38
C SER A 78 -6.83 9.17 -0.62
N THR A 79 -7.65 10.11 -0.15
CA THR A 79 -8.68 10.78 -0.94
C THR A 79 -8.47 12.29 -0.96
N ILE A 80 -8.36 12.85 -2.16
CA ILE A 80 -8.16 14.27 -2.41
C ILE A 80 -9.29 14.78 -3.32
N VAL A 81 -9.84 15.95 -3.02
CA VAL A 81 -10.86 16.63 -3.85
C VAL A 81 -10.40 18.05 -4.11
N TRP A 82 -10.39 18.45 -5.38
CA TRP A 82 -9.97 19.78 -5.80
C TRP A 82 -10.89 20.38 -6.86
N ASP A 83 -10.88 21.69 -6.95
CA ASP A 83 -11.60 22.45 -7.98
C ASP A 83 -10.91 22.29 -9.33
N ARG A 84 -11.65 21.89 -10.38
CA ARG A 84 -11.08 21.61 -11.71
C ARG A 84 -10.49 22.84 -12.38
N ALA A 85 -11.08 24.00 -12.18
CA ALA A 85 -10.64 25.22 -12.86
C ALA A 85 -9.38 25.82 -12.21
N THR A 86 -9.27 25.73 -10.89
CA THR A 86 -8.17 26.36 -10.14
C THR A 86 -7.06 25.40 -9.76
N GLY A 87 -7.36 24.09 -9.68
CA GLY A 87 -6.45 23.09 -9.15
C GLY A 87 -6.22 23.19 -7.64
N GLU A 88 -7.12 23.88 -6.90
CA GLU A 88 -7.00 24.05 -5.44
C GLU A 88 -7.79 22.98 -4.68
N PRO A 89 -7.16 22.29 -3.72
CA PRO A 89 -7.86 21.39 -2.81
C PRO A 89 -8.89 22.15 -1.98
N LEU A 90 -10.07 21.56 -1.79
CA LEU A 90 -11.19 22.20 -1.10
C LEU A 90 -11.33 21.81 0.36
N ALA A 91 -10.62 20.77 0.77
CA ALA A 91 -10.55 20.27 2.13
C ALA A 91 -9.19 19.59 2.35
N PRO A 92 -8.78 19.35 3.59
CA PRO A 92 -7.67 18.45 3.87
C PRO A 92 -7.91 17.09 3.22
N ALA A 93 -6.87 16.51 2.65
CA ALA A 93 -6.93 15.16 2.11
C ALA A 93 -7.15 14.16 3.26
N GLN A 94 -7.99 13.15 3.05
CA GLN A 94 -8.27 12.11 4.04
C GLN A 94 -7.39 10.89 3.74
N GLY A 95 -6.53 10.53 4.69
CA GLY A 95 -5.63 9.39 4.57
C GLY A 95 -6.37 8.05 4.47
N TRP A 96 -5.71 7.03 3.93
CA TRP A 96 -6.29 5.68 3.88
C TRP A 96 -6.55 5.08 5.28
N GLN A 97 -5.84 5.55 6.29
CA GLN A 97 -5.99 5.14 7.70
C GLN A 97 -7.16 5.84 8.40
N ASP A 98 -7.78 6.85 7.77
CA ASP A 98 -8.85 7.63 8.37
C ASP A 98 -10.11 6.79 8.61
N LEU A 99 -10.62 6.81 9.82
CA LEU A 99 -11.74 6.00 10.28
C LEU A 99 -13.06 6.79 10.43
N ARG A 100 -13.12 8.07 10.02
CA ARG A 100 -14.32 8.91 10.20
C ARG A 100 -15.57 8.34 9.57
N THR A 101 -15.44 7.55 8.49
CA THR A 101 -16.54 6.98 7.73
C THR A 101 -16.89 5.53 8.12
N VAL A 102 -16.37 5.02 9.24
CA VAL A 102 -16.72 3.66 9.72
C VAL A 102 -18.23 3.52 9.92
N GLY A 103 -18.90 4.55 10.47
CA GLY A 103 -20.34 4.56 10.63
C GLY A 103 -21.10 4.42 9.32
N ASP A 104 -20.65 5.14 8.29
CA ASP A 104 -21.23 5.07 6.95
C ASP A 104 -21.06 3.68 6.33
N CYS A 105 -19.88 3.07 6.51
CA CYS A 105 -19.63 1.68 6.05
C CYS A 105 -20.58 0.69 6.71
N LEU A 106 -20.91 0.84 8.00
CA LEU A 106 -21.85 -0.02 8.69
C LEU A 106 -23.30 0.17 8.18
N VAL A 107 -23.72 1.40 7.91
CA VAL A 107 -25.02 1.71 7.33
C VAL A 107 -25.14 1.11 5.91
N LEU A 108 -24.12 1.30 5.08
CA LEU A 108 -24.07 0.75 3.72
C LEU A 108 -24.08 -0.77 3.70
N ALA A 109 -23.43 -1.42 4.67
CA ALA A 109 -23.43 -2.87 4.80
C ALA A 109 -24.85 -3.42 5.08
N ALA A 110 -25.69 -2.69 5.80
CA ALA A 110 -27.10 -3.04 6.01
C ALA A 110 -27.92 -2.96 4.70
N ASP A 111 -27.53 -2.10 3.77
CA ASP A 111 -28.11 -1.98 2.42
C ASP A 111 -27.48 -2.98 1.41
N GLY A 112 -26.58 -3.85 1.86
CA GLY A 112 -25.88 -4.84 1.02
C GLY A 112 -24.63 -4.33 0.31
N ILE A 113 -24.24 -3.06 0.52
CA ILE A 113 -23.02 -2.45 -0.04
C ILE A 113 -21.89 -2.57 0.97
N ARG A 114 -20.92 -3.42 0.69
CA ARG A 114 -19.79 -3.69 1.60
C ARG A 114 -18.58 -2.86 1.23
N LEU A 115 -18.39 -1.76 1.93
CA LEU A 115 -17.22 -0.89 1.83
C LEU A 115 -16.42 -0.91 3.14
N ALA A 116 -15.15 -0.57 3.02
CA ALA A 116 -14.24 -0.42 4.17
C ALA A 116 -13.77 1.04 4.30
N PRO A 117 -13.51 1.56 5.50
CA PRO A 117 -13.11 2.95 5.70
C PRO A 117 -11.76 3.31 5.06
N ASN A 118 -10.89 2.34 4.81
CA ASN A 118 -9.64 2.54 4.08
C ASN A 118 -9.83 2.73 2.55
N GLN A 119 -11.00 2.42 2.00
CA GLN A 119 -11.36 2.73 0.61
C GLN A 119 -11.73 4.21 0.45
N SER A 120 -11.67 4.71 -0.79
CA SER A 120 -11.91 6.14 -1.06
C SER A 120 -13.39 6.52 -1.12
N ALA A 121 -14.30 5.60 -1.46
CA ALA A 121 -15.70 5.90 -1.77
C ALA A 121 -16.42 6.70 -0.66
N THR A 122 -16.37 6.22 0.58
CA THR A 122 -17.04 6.89 1.71
C THR A 122 -16.34 8.20 2.10
N LYS A 123 -14.99 8.25 2.00
CA LYS A 123 -14.23 9.50 2.23
C LYS A 123 -14.56 10.56 1.18
N LEU A 124 -14.67 10.16 -0.10
CA LEU A 124 -15.07 11.06 -1.17
C LEU A 124 -16.47 11.63 -0.91
N ALA A 125 -17.45 10.78 -0.56
CA ALA A 125 -18.79 11.24 -0.21
C ALA A 125 -18.76 12.22 0.97
N ASN A 126 -17.99 11.92 2.01
CA ASN A 126 -17.83 12.79 3.19
C ASN A 126 -17.24 14.16 2.83
N ILE A 127 -16.20 14.21 1.98
CA ILE A 127 -15.63 15.48 1.53
C ILE A 127 -16.65 16.25 0.67
N LEU A 128 -17.30 15.58 -0.29
CA LEU A 128 -18.28 16.21 -1.17
C LEU A 128 -19.48 16.75 -0.39
N ASP A 129 -19.95 16.07 0.66
CA ASP A 129 -21.04 16.55 1.50
C ASP A 129 -20.67 17.84 2.27
N ALA A 130 -19.38 18.00 2.60
CA ALA A 130 -18.88 19.20 3.26
C ALA A 130 -18.67 20.39 2.30
N VAL A 131 -18.13 20.14 1.08
CA VAL A 131 -17.68 21.22 0.20
C VAL A 131 -18.61 21.51 -0.98
N ASP A 132 -19.49 20.57 -1.34
CA ASP A 132 -20.47 20.65 -2.44
C ASP A 132 -21.72 19.79 -2.16
N PRO A 133 -22.50 20.13 -1.12
CA PRO A 133 -23.66 19.34 -0.71
C PRO A 133 -24.72 19.18 -1.84
N ASP A 134 -24.81 20.15 -2.72
CA ASP A 134 -25.76 20.15 -3.83
C ASP A 134 -25.20 19.51 -5.12
N ARG A 135 -23.90 19.13 -5.13
CA ARG A 135 -23.21 18.52 -6.29
C ARG A 135 -23.29 19.37 -7.56
N THR A 136 -23.05 20.68 -7.41
CA THR A 136 -23.14 21.67 -8.50
C THR A 136 -21.80 22.18 -8.99
N ARG A 137 -20.72 21.90 -8.27
CA ARG A 137 -19.37 22.37 -8.60
C ARG A 137 -18.68 21.41 -9.57
N ASP A 138 -17.80 21.97 -10.40
CA ASP A 138 -16.92 21.18 -11.28
C ASP A 138 -15.65 20.78 -10.52
N LEU A 139 -15.68 19.60 -9.93
CA LEU A 139 -14.63 19.09 -9.06
C LEU A 139 -13.91 17.89 -9.67
N CYS A 140 -12.72 17.64 -9.17
CA CYS A 140 -11.94 16.43 -9.42
C CYS A 140 -11.76 15.67 -8.11
N PHE A 141 -11.82 14.34 -8.20
CA PHE A 141 -11.41 13.41 -7.17
C PHE A 141 -10.20 12.61 -7.63
N GLY A 142 -9.31 12.27 -6.73
CA GLY A 142 -8.24 11.30 -6.99
C GLY A 142 -7.57 10.82 -5.72
N THR A 143 -6.81 9.76 -5.89
CA THR A 143 -5.77 9.33 -4.97
C THR A 143 -4.47 10.11 -5.26
N PRO A 144 -3.41 9.96 -4.46
CA PRO A 144 -2.18 10.73 -4.66
C PRO A 144 -1.58 10.63 -6.07
N ASP A 145 -1.76 9.51 -6.78
CA ASP A 145 -1.37 9.37 -8.19
C ASP A 145 -2.08 10.37 -9.11
N SER A 146 -3.41 10.43 -9.02
CA SER A 146 -4.20 11.38 -9.83
C SER A 146 -3.80 12.82 -9.53
N TRP A 147 -3.58 13.13 -8.25
CA TRP A 147 -3.19 14.46 -7.81
C TRP A 147 -1.81 14.84 -8.33
N ILE A 148 -0.81 13.98 -8.20
CA ILE A 148 0.55 14.32 -8.69
C ILE A 148 0.62 14.36 -10.21
N VAL A 149 -0.11 13.47 -10.93
CA VAL A 149 -0.19 13.54 -12.39
C VAL A 149 -0.86 14.85 -12.84
N TRP A 150 -1.93 15.28 -12.15
CA TRP A 150 -2.54 16.59 -12.36
C TRP A 150 -1.53 17.74 -12.20
N LYS A 151 -0.76 17.74 -11.10
CA LYS A 151 0.28 18.76 -10.83
C LYS A 151 1.45 18.69 -11.82
N LEU A 152 1.89 17.49 -12.20
CA LEU A 152 2.97 17.31 -13.19
C LEU A 152 2.60 17.83 -14.57
N THR A 153 1.32 17.73 -14.97
CA THR A 153 0.83 18.09 -16.30
C THR A 153 0.09 19.43 -16.32
N ASP A 154 0.28 20.28 -15.30
CA ASP A 154 -0.38 21.58 -15.17
C ASP A 154 -1.91 21.52 -15.42
N GLY A 155 -2.55 20.48 -14.90
CA GLY A 155 -4.00 20.29 -15.01
C GLY A 155 -4.49 19.65 -16.30
N ALA A 156 -3.61 19.27 -17.23
CA ALA A 156 -4.02 18.72 -18.51
C ALA A 156 -4.60 17.29 -18.41
N HIS A 157 -4.19 16.51 -17.42
CA HIS A 157 -4.58 15.11 -17.29
C HIS A 157 -5.13 14.77 -15.91
N HIS A 158 -6.43 14.43 -15.86
CA HIS A 158 -7.12 13.90 -14.70
C HIS A 158 -7.30 12.39 -14.90
N VAL A 159 -6.35 11.61 -14.43
CA VAL A 159 -6.28 10.16 -14.65
C VAL A 159 -5.85 9.42 -13.38
N SER A 160 -6.15 8.15 -13.34
CA SER A 160 -5.60 7.17 -12.39
C SER A 160 -5.45 5.82 -13.10
N ASP A 161 -4.68 4.91 -12.54
CA ASP A 161 -4.61 3.56 -13.07
C ASP A 161 -5.56 2.59 -12.36
N LEU A 162 -5.71 1.38 -12.93
CA LEU A 162 -6.64 0.39 -12.39
C LEU A 162 -6.18 -0.20 -11.04
N THR A 163 -4.87 -0.18 -10.73
CA THR A 163 -4.36 -0.67 -9.43
C THR A 163 -4.83 0.19 -8.26
N ASN A 164 -4.92 1.50 -8.49
CA ASN A 164 -5.48 2.47 -7.55
C ASN A 164 -7.02 2.41 -7.54
N ALA A 165 -7.64 2.44 -8.71
CA ALA A 165 -9.09 2.51 -8.83
C ALA A 165 -9.80 1.28 -8.25
N ALA A 166 -9.23 0.09 -8.34
CA ALA A 166 -9.78 -1.14 -7.77
C ALA A 166 -9.89 -1.08 -6.22
N ILE A 167 -9.11 -0.22 -5.57
CA ILE A 167 -9.14 -0.05 -4.10
C ILE A 167 -10.16 1.02 -3.66
N TRP A 168 -10.72 1.81 -4.57
CA TRP A 168 -11.62 2.92 -4.17
C TRP A 168 -12.98 2.46 -3.63
N GLY A 169 -13.45 1.26 -4.02
CA GLY A 169 -14.80 0.80 -3.72
C GLY A 169 -15.86 1.45 -4.62
N LEU A 170 -15.45 1.94 -5.80
CA LEU A 170 -16.31 2.61 -6.80
C LEU A 170 -16.35 1.86 -8.14
N LEU A 171 -15.64 0.74 -8.27
CA LEU A 171 -15.66 -0.07 -9.49
C LEU A 171 -16.51 -1.32 -9.33
N SER A 172 -17.03 -1.79 -10.47
CA SER A 172 -17.60 -3.14 -10.58
C SER A 172 -16.57 -4.21 -10.17
N PRO A 173 -17.00 -5.37 -9.69
CA PRO A 173 -16.08 -6.43 -9.23
C PRO A 173 -15.07 -6.89 -10.29
N ASP A 174 -15.39 -6.77 -11.58
CA ASP A 174 -14.50 -7.09 -12.71
C ASP A 174 -13.63 -5.89 -13.16
N GLY A 175 -13.74 -4.76 -12.48
CA GLY A 175 -12.97 -3.55 -12.77
C GLY A 175 -13.29 -2.87 -14.12
N SER A 176 -14.34 -3.31 -14.83
CA SER A 176 -14.62 -2.85 -16.19
C SER A 176 -15.29 -1.48 -16.28
N HIS A 177 -16.01 -1.08 -15.23
CA HIS A 177 -16.74 0.18 -15.18
C HIS A 177 -16.96 0.66 -13.75
N TYR A 178 -17.36 1.92 -13.60
CA TYR A 178 -17.77 2.46 -12.31
C TYR A 178 -19.11 1.87 -11.87
N ASP A 179 -19.24 1.50 -10.61
CA ASP A 179 -20.47 0.96 -10.01
C ASP A 179 -21.47 2.09 -9.76
N VAL A 180 -22.42 2.23 -10.68
CA VAL A 180 -23.45 3.28 -10.65
C VAL A 180 -24.32 3.16 -9.38
N ALA A 181 -24.62 1.95 -8.90
CA ALA A 181 -25.44 1.76 -7.71
C ALA A 181 -24.73 2.29 -6.44
N VAL A 182 -23.43 2.04 -6.31
CA VAL A 182 -22.62 2.60 -5.23
C VAL A 182 -22.52 4.12 -5.35
N MET A 183 -22.25 4.63 -6.57
CA MET A 183 -22.15 6.06 -6.82
C MET A 183 -23.45 6.80 -6.49
N ASP A 184 -24.60 6.30 -6.94
CA ASP A 184 -25.93 6.89 -6.67
C ASP A 184 -26.21 6.89 -5.16
N ARG A 185 -25.95 5.77 -4.49
CA ARG A 185 -26.15 5.64 -3.03
C ARG A 185 -25.31 6.62 -2.22
N LEU A 186 -24.09 6.92 -2.67
CA LEU A 186 -23.16 7.89 -2.07
C LEU A 186 -23.28 9.30 -2.66
N ARG A 187 -24.16 9.52 -3.63
CA ARG A 187 -24.35 10.79 -4.34
C ARG A 187 -23.02 11.31 -4.95
N ILE A 188 -22.24 10.41 -5.55
CA ILE A 188 -20.96 10.75 -6.21
C ILE A 188 -21.22 10.98 -7.71
N PRO A 189 -21.04 12.21 -8.23
CA PRO A 189 -21.20 12.47 -9.66
C PRO A 189 -20.10 11.81 -10.48
N ALA A 190 -20.42 11.24 -11.64
CA ALA A 190 -19.42 10.66 -12.53
C ALA A 190 -18.38 11.69 -13.03
N SER A 191 -18.75 12.97 -13.08
CA SER A 191 -17.87 14.06 -13.52
C SER A 191 -16.66 14.30 -12.62
N VAL A 192 -16.73 13.89 -11.33
CA VAL A 192 -15.60 14.08 -10.40
C VAL A 192 -14.54 12.99 -10.55
N LEU A 193 -14.88 11.87 -11.22
CA LEU A 193 -14.01 10.70 -11.30
C LEU A 193 -12.96 10.85 -12.42
N PRO A 194 -11.71 10.38 -12.18
CA PRO A 194 -10.68 10.42 -13.22
C PRO A 194 -10.93 9.37 -14.30
N ARG A 195 -10.36 9.59 -15.48
CA ARG A 195 -10.28 8.54 -16.51
C ARG A 195 -9.26 7.49 -16.08
N ILE A 196 -9.64 6.23 -16.16
CA ILE A 196 -8.77 5.09 -15.83
C ILE A 196 -7.87 4.79 -17.03
N VAL A 197 -6.55 4.80 -16.79
CA VAL A 197 -5.51 4.48 -17.78
C VAL A 197 -4.85 3.13 -17.46
N ASP A 198 -4.04 2.65 -18.38
CA ASP A 198 -3.18 1.49 -18.14
C ASP A 198 -2.06 1.83 -17.16
N SER A 199 -1.53 0.83 -16.48
CA SER A 199 -0.41 1.02 -15.54
C SER A 199 0.90 1.39 -16.26
N SER A 200 1.00 1.14 -17.58
CA SER A 200 2.09 1.58 -18.44
C SER A 200 1.53 2.11 -19.76
N GLY A 201 2.05 3.25 -20.22
CA GLY A 201 1.67 3.92 -21.45
C GLY A 201 1.79 5.44 -21.33
N PRO A 202 1.89 6.19 -22.44
CA PRO A 202 2.05 7.62 -22.40
C PRO A 202 0.77 8.30 -21.88
N ILE A 203 0.91 9.15 -20.87
CA ILE A 203 -0.19 9.89 -20.23
C ILE A 203 -0.15 11.36 -20.68
N GLY A 204 0.99 12.04 -20.47
CA GLY A 204 1.18 13.45 -20.77
C GLY A 204 2.56 13.94 -20.36
N GLU A 205 3.00 15.05 -20.92
CA GLU A 205 4.27 15.68 -20.58
C GLU A 205 4.21 16.26 -19.15
N ALA A 206 5.24 15.99 -18.34
CA ALA A 206 5.39 16.56 -17.01
C ALA A 206 5.93 18.00 -17.10
N THR A 207 5.12 18.94 -17.58
CA THR A 207 5.48 20.34 -17.83
C THR A 207 5.95 21.08 -16.59
N ALA A 208 5.55 20.62 -15.39
CA ALA A 208 6.03 21.15 -14.12
C ALA A 208 7.49 20.79 -13.78
N LEU A 209 8.12 19.91 -14.59
CA LEU A 209 9.51 19.47 -14.40
C LEU A 209 10.41 19.95 -15.54
N PRO A 210 11.74 20.17 -15.27
CA PRO A 210 12.71 20.49 -16.30
C PRO A 210 12.72 19.43 -17.42
N GLY A 211 12.67 19.90 -18.68
CA GLY A 211 12.69 19.02 -19.85
C GLY A 211 11.35 18.33 -20.16
N ALA A 212 10.31 18.55 -19.36
CA ALA A 212 8.96 18.04 -19.55
C ALA A 212 8.92 16.54 -19.98
N PRO A 213 9.58 15.62 -19.22
CA PRO A 213 9.59 14.21 -19.58
C PRO A 213 8.17 13.62 -19.56
N MET A 214 7.90 12.62 -20.42
CA MET A 214 6.60 11.97 -20.50
C MET A 214 6.30 11.15 -19.22
N VAL A 215 5.13 11.34 -18.63
CA VAL A 215 4.60 10.44 -17.60
C VAL A 215 4.12 9.16 -18.30
N CYS A 216 4.73 8.02 -17.97
CA CYS A 216 4.52 6.76 -18.67
C CYS A 216 4.11 5.60 -17.80
N GLY A 217 4.21 5.69 -16.48
CA GLY A 217 3.86 4.62 -15.55
C GLY A 217 3.13 5.14 -14.32
N VAL A 218 2.06 4.44 -13.90
CA VAL A 218 1.33 4.73 -12.66
C VAL A 218 0.90 3.41 -12.02
N ALA A 219 1.20 3.23 -10.73
CA ALA A 219 0.71 2.09 -9.96
C ALA A 219 0.67 2.40 -8.46
N GLY A 220 -0.20 1.73 -7.73
CA GLY A 220 -0.17 1.71 -6.27
C GLY A 220 1.15 1.12 -5.73
N ASP A 221 1.57 1.56 -4.55
CA ASP A 221 2.85 1.20 -3.93
C ASP A 221 3.04 -0.32 -3.77
N GLN A 222 2.01 -1.03 -3.34
CA GLN A 222 2.07 -2.48 -3.16
C GLN A 222 2.22 -3.21 -4.50
N GLN A 223 1.52 -2.77 -5.54
CA GLN A 223 1.62 -3.31 -6.89
C GLN A 223 2.98 -3.01 -7.52
N ALA A 224 3.47 -1.79 -7.37
CA ALA A 224 4.81 -1.44 -7.81
C ALA A 224 5.87 -2.30 -7.09
N SER A 225 5.75 -2.51 -5.78
CA SER A 225 6.63 -3.41 -5.02
C SER A 225 6.55 -4.86 -5.52
N LEU A 226 5.33 -5.37 -5.77
CA LEU A 226 5.13 -6.71 -6.32
C LEU A 226 5.89 -6.91 -7.66
N ILE A 227 5.75 -5.93 -8.56
CA ILE A 227 6.45 -5.91 -9.86
C ILE A 227 7.96 -5.79 -9.66
N GLY A 228 8.42 -4.86 -8.82
CA GLY A 228 9.84 -4.61 -8.55
C GLY A 228 10.55 -5.82 -7.92
N GLN A 229 9.83 -6.65 -7.18
CA GLN A 229 10.33 -7.91 -6.67
C GLN A 229 10.23 -9.06 -7.70
N GLY A 230 9.74 -8.79 -8.91
CA GLY A 230 9.59 -9.80 -9.97
C GLY A 230 8.50 -10.82 -9.70
N CYS A 231 7.53 -10.52 -8.83
CA CYS A 231 6.37 -11.36 -8.55
C CYS A 231 5.29 -11.16 -9.61
N VAL A 232 5.63 -11.45 -10.87
CA VAL A 232 4.80 -11.13 -12.05
C VAL A 232 4.17 -12.38 -12.72
N ARG A 233 4.28 -13.54 -12.09
CA ARG A 233 3.68 -14.78 -12.59
C ARG A 233 2.63 -15.29 -11.61
N PRO A 234 1.57 -15.95 -12.09
CA PRO A 234 0.61 -16.61 -11.20
C PRO A 234 1.30 -17.52 -10.19
N GLY A 235 0.93 -17.40 -8.92
CA GLY A 235 1.54 -18.11 -7.80
C GLY A 235 2.84 -17.50 -7.26
N SER A 236 3.30 -16.37 -7.81
CA SER A 236 4.37 -15.60 -7.17
C SER A 236 3.79 -14.57 -6.16
N ALA A 237 4.50 -14.39 -5.06
CA ALA A 237 4.03 -13.58 -3.93
C ALA A 237 5.16 -12.85 -3.22
N LYS A 238 4.81 -11.71 -2.62
CA LYS A 238 5.70 -10.99 -1.70
C LYS A 238 4.97 -10.62 -0.42
N ILE A 239 5.70 -10.55 0.69
CA ILE A 239 5.23 -9.89 1.92
C ILE A 239 6.17 -8.75 2.25
N THR A 240 5.61 -7.56 2.42
CA THR A 240 6.33 -6.44 3.02
C THR A 240 6.07 -6.42 4.53
N PHE A 241 7.09 -6.64 5.34
CA PHE A 241 7.04 -6.56 6.80
C PHE A 241 7.55 -5.19 7.28
N GLY A 242 6.70 -4.18 7.15
CA GLY A 242 6.89 -2.85 7.72
C GLY A 242 6.22 -2.71 9.08
N THR A 243 5.58 -1.58 9.36
CA THR A 243 4.71 -1.35 10.55
C THR A 243 3.67 -2.46 10.66
N GLY A 244 2.93 -2.74 9.56
CA GLY A 244 2.11 -3.93 9.36
C GLY A 244 2.76 -4.90 8.38
N GLY A 245 2.04 -5.98 8.03
CA GLY A 245 2.44 -6.94 7.00
C GLY A 245 1.44 -6.96 5.85
N MET A 246 1.92 -6.83 4.60
CA MET A 246 1.10 -6.86 3.39
C MET A 246 1.59 -7.98 2.47
N LEU A 247 0.80 -9.05 2.36
CA LEU A 247 1.03 -10.11 1.39
C LEU A 247 0.24 -9.80 0.11
N ASP A 248 0.92 -9.72 -1.01
CA ASP A 248 0.34 -9.63 -2.34
C ASP A 248 0.71 -10.86 -3.16
N VAL A 249 -0.29 -11.47 -3.79
CA VAL A 249 -0.14 -12.65 -4.64
C VAL A 249 -0.62 -12.33 -6.05
N CYS A 250 0.20 -12.59 -7.05
CA CYS A 250 -0.23 -12.56 -8.45
C CYS A 250 -1.06 -13.83 -8.76
N VAL A 251 -2.32 -13.65 -9.20
CA VAL A 251 -3.24 -14.75 -9.55
C VAL A 251 -3.31 -14.98 -11.05
N GLY A 252 -3.16 -13.93 -11.85
CA GLY A 252 -3.21 -14.01 -13.33
C GLY A 252 -4.41 -13.26 -13.92
N PRO A 253 -4.82 -13.61 -15.16
CA PRO A 253 -5.75 -12.79 -15.93
C PRO A 253 -7.23 -12.91 -15.49
N GLN A 254 -7.56 -13.86 -14.63
CA GLN A 254 -8.93 -14.03 -14.16
C GLN A 254 -9.13 -13.36 -12.79
N PRO A 255 -10.20 -12.56 -12.61
CA PRO A 255 -10.48 -11.97 -11.31
C PRO A 255 -10.75 -13.06 -10.26
N PRO A 256 -10.23 -12.91 -9.04
CA PRO A 256 -10.58 -13.80 -7.93
C PRO A 256 -12.09 -13.82 -7.70
N THR A 257 -12.64 -15.00 -7.43
CA THR A 257 -14.07 -15.17 -7.19
C THR A 257 -14.52 -14.72 -5.79
N VAL A 258 -13.56 -14.41 -4.93
CA VAL A 258 -13.79 -14.01 -3.55
C VAL A 258 -14.18 -12.53 -3.50
N ALA A 259 -15.35 -12.23 -2.94
CA ALA A 259 -15.72 -10.87 -2.60
C ALA A 259 -14.89 -10.40 -1.38
N GLY A 260 -14.47 -9.14 -1.39
CA GLY A 260 -13.53 -8.60 -0.40
C GLY A 260 -13.82 -9.00 1.05
N ARG A 261 -12.82 -9.56 1.71
CA ARG A 261 -12.85 -10.09 3.08
C ARG A 261 -13.83 -11.26 3.32
N ALA A 262 -14.39 -11.85 2.24
CA ALA A 262 -15.13 -13.11 2.32
C ALA A 262 -14.14 -14.30 2.24
N GLY A 263 -14.63 -15.53 2.38
CA GLY A 263 -13.77 -16.72 2.34
C GLY A 263 -12.73 -16.71 3.47
N ALA A 264 -11.46 -16.76 3.12
CA ALA A 264 -10.34 -16.73 4.05
C ALA A 264 -9.88 -15.30 4.43
N GLY A 265 -10.65 -14.27 4.09
CA GLY A 265 -10.44 -12.90 4.58
C GLY A 265 -9.48 -12.05 3.76
N THR A 266 -9.10 -12.47 2.58
CA THR A 266 -8.33 -11.65 1.63
C THR A 266 -9.26 -10.73 0.84
N PHE A 267 -8.69 -9.89 0.00
CA PHE A 267 -9.47 -9.10 -0.94
C PHE A 267 -8.76 -9.03 -2.31
N PRO A 268 -9.57 -9.00 -3.40
CA PRO A 268 -9.03 -8.92 -4.74
C PRO A 268 -8.35 -7.57 -4.97
N ILE A 269 -7.24 -7.60 -5.68
CA ILE A 269 -6.53 -6.44 -6.18
C ILE A 269 -6.26 -6.59 -7.67
N VAL A 270 -6.03 -5.48 -8.35
CA VAL A 270 -5.43 -5.49 -9.68
C VAL A 270 -3.92 -5.31 -9.49
N CYS A 271 -3.11 -6.22 -10.01
CA CYS A 271 -1.66 -6.12 -9.98
C CYS A 271 -1.15 -5.11 -11.01
N TRP A 272 -1.70 -5.11 -12.22
CA TRP A 272 -1.49 -4.12 -13.30
C TRP A 272 -2.49 -4.32 -14.42
N ARG A 273 -2.61 -3.32 -15.29
CA ARG A 273 -3.30 -3.42 -16.58
C ARG A 273 -2.41 -2.89 -17.70
N LEU A 274 -2.27 -3.68 -18.78
CA LEU A 274 -1.52 -3.33 -19.98
C LEU A 274 -2.39 -3.62 -21.21
N GLY A 275 -2.86 -2.58 -21.88
CA GLY A 275 -3.78 -2.71 -23.01
C GLY A 275 -5.09 -3.40 -22.63
N GLN A 276 -5.33 -4.56 -23.22
CA GLN A 276 -6.55 -5.36 -22.93
C GLN A 276 -6.34 -6.40 -21.81
N GLU A 277 -5.12 -6.52 -21.31
CA GLU A 277 -4.78 -7.52 -20.30
C GLU A 277 -4.78 -6.90 -18.90
N THR A 278 -5.67 -7.38 -18.04
CA THR A 278 -5.67 -7.10 -16.60
C THR A 278 -5.14 -8.32 -15.87
N VAL A 279 -4.13 -8.11 -15.03
CA VAL A 279 -3.61 -9.14 -14.14
C VAL A 279 -4.10 -8.86 -12.72
N TRP A 280 -4.74 -9.88 -12.18
CA TRP A 280 -5.34 -9.83 -10.85
C TRP A 280 -4.45 -10.45 -9.80
N GLY A 281 -4.73 -10.10 -8.56
CA GLY A 281 -4.10 -10.66 -7.38
C GLY A 281 -5.07 -10.72 -6.21
N VAL A 282 -4.57 -11.21 -5.10
CA VAL A 282 -5.21 -11.09 -3.78
C VAL A 282 -4.23 -10.46 -2.80
N GLU A 283 -4.77 -9.66 -1.90
CA GLU A 283 -4.02 -9.04 -0.80
C GLU A 283 -4.52 -9.57 0.53
N ALA A 284 -3.57 -9.90 1.42
CA ALA A 284 -3.83 -10.27 2.80
C ALA A 284 -3.05 -9.34 3.74
N VAL A 285 -3.68 -8.94 4.84
CA VAL A 285 -3.16 -7.87 5.70
C VAL A 285 -2.96 -8.34 7.13
N MET A 286 -1.77 -8.10 7.66
CA MET A 286 -1.45 -8.14 9.10
C MET A 286 -1.37 -6.70 9.61
N LEU A 287 -2.17 -6.35 10.61
CA LEU A 287 -2.27 -4.98 11.13
C LEU A 287 -1.04 -4.53 11.92
N SER A 288 -0.30 -5.47 12.49
CA SER A 288 0.84 -5.22 13.37
C SER A 288 1.95 -6.23 13.08
N ALA A 289 3.04 -5.79 12.49
CA ALA A 289 4.25 -6.58 12.24
C ALA A 289 5.45 -5.96 12.97
N GLY A 290 6.17 -5.04 12.35
CA GLY A 290 7.31 -4.33 12.95
C GLY A 290 6.94 -3.55 14.22
N THR A 291 5.71 -3.05 14.33
CA THR A 291 5.20 -2.42 15.57
C THR A 291 5.34 -3.29 16.81
N ASN A 292 5.39 -4.62 16.67
CA ASN A 292 5.63 -5.50 17.83
C ASN A 292 7.08 -5.42 18.30
N VAL A 293 8.03 -5.18 17.40
CA VAL A 293 9.45 -4.98 17.76
C VAL A 293 9.64 -3.56 18.32
N GLU A 294 8.99 -2.55 17.73
CA GLU A 294 8.96 -1.18 18.26
C GLU A 294 8.42 -1.17 19.69
N TRP A 295 7.32 -1.88 19.96
CA TRP A 295 6.75 -2.03 21.30
C TRP A 295 7.73 -2.66 22.32
N LEU A 296 8.57 -3.63 21.91
CA LEU A 296 9.62 -4.19 22.77
C LEU A 296 10.68 -3.15 23.14
N VAL A 297 10.94 -2.17 22.26
CA VAL A 297 11.91 -1.08 22.49
C VAL A 297 11.26 0.05 23.30
N GLU A 298 10.21 0.64 22.76
CA GLU A 298 9.68 1.93 23.23
C GLU A 298 8.82 1.81 24.50
N ASP A 299 7.98 0.78 24.56
CA ASP A 299 7.03 0.63 25.67
C ASP A 299 7.55 -0.29 26.76
N LEU A 300 8.20 -1.42 26.39
CA LEU A 300 8.66 -2.41 27.37
C LEU A 300 10.13 -2.23 27.78
N GLY A 301 10.94 -1.57 26.96
CA GLY A 301 12.39 -1.43 27.23
C GLY A 301 13.12 -2.77 27.38
N VAL A 302 12.67 -3.82 26.67
CA VAL A 302 13.27 -5.16 26.70
C VAL A 302 14.54 -5.21 25.87
N ILE A 303 14.61 -4.45 24.80
CA ILE A 303 15.76 -4.22 23.92
C ILE A 303 15.93 -2.71 23.72
N GLU A 304 17.15 -2.27 23.35
CA GLU A 304 17.44 -0.86 23.16
C GLU A 304 17.13 -0.37 21.74
N ARG A 305 17.27 -1.25 20.74
CA ARG A 305 17.04 -0.96 19.32
C ARG A 305 16.41 -2.18 18.64
N PRO A 306 15.63 -1.99 17.59
CA PRO A 306 15.02 -3.09 16.82
C PRO A 306 16.04 -4.12 16.33
N GLU A 307 17.24 -3.69 15.92
CA GLU A 307 18.32 -4.54 15.39
C GLU A 307 18.85 -5.52 16.46
N ASP A 308 18.72 -5.20 17.74
CA ASP A 308 19.19 -6.04 18.84
C ASP A 308 18.30 -7.29 19.03
N SER A 309 17.08 -7.30 18.45
CA SER A 309 16.10 -8.37 18.59
C SER A 309 16.61 -9.72 18.05
N GLY A 310 17.27 -9.72 16.89
CA GLY A 310 17.80 -10.91 16.24
C GLY A 310 18.85 -11.62 17.10
N ALA A 311 19.86 -10.87 17.55
CA ALA A 311 20.95 -11.41 18.36
C ALA A 311 20.45 -11.94 19.72
N LEU A 312 19.51 -11.21 20.35
CA LEU A 312 18.94 -11.63 21.62
C LEU A 312 18.08 -12.89 21.46
N ALA A 313 17.24 -12.98 20.44
CA ALA A 313 16.43 -14.16 20.14
C ALA A 313 17.30 -15.39 19.81
N ALA A 314 18.41 -15.20 19.08
CA ALA A 314 19.35 -16.27 18.76
C ALA A 314 20.15 -16.79 19.97
N SER A 315 20.18 -16.06 21.08
CA SER A 315 20.88 -16.47 22.31
C SER A 315 20.21 -17.62 23.07
N VAL A 316 19.00 -17.98 22.69
CA VAL A 316 18.23 -19.12 23.25
C VAL A 316 17.82 -20.08 22.11
N PRO A 317 17.70 -21.39 22.37
CA PRO A 317 17.41 -22.39 21.34
C PRO A 317 15.97 -22.26 20.78
N ASP A 318 15.03 -21.85 21.66
CA ASP A 318 13.61 -21.68 21.35
C ASP A 318 12.97 -20.71 22.36
N ALA A 319 11.68 -20.45 22.24
CA ALA A 319 10.91 -19.59 23.15
C ALA A 319 10.55 -20.23 24.50
N ASP A 320 10.98 -21.44 24.79
CA ASP A 320 10.72 -22.21 26.05
C ASP A 320 9.20 -22.27 26.39
N GLY A 321 8.37 -22.50 25.37
CA GLY A 321 6.90 -22.57 25.51
C GLY A 321 6.21 -21.22 25.69
N VAL A 322 6.92 -20.11 25.56
CA VAL A 322 6.32 -18.78 25.50
C VAL A 322 5.72 -18.57 24.11
N VAL A 323 4.46 -18.17 24.05
CA VAL A 323 3.73 -17.88 22.80
C VAL A 323 3.23 -16.44 22.82
N TYR A 324 3.39 -15.76 21.72
CA TYR A 324 2.90 -14.40 21.55
C TYR A 324 1.90 -14.30 20.39
N VAL A 325 0.76 -13.62 20.63
CA VAL A 325 -0.22 -13.25 19.61
C VAL A 325 -0.03 -11.79 19.26
N PRO A 326 0.45 -11.43 18.04
CA PRO A 326 0.76 -10.06 17.65
C PRO A 326 -0.50 -9.29 17.23
N ALA A 327 -1.38 -8.99 18.17
CA ALA A 327 -2.65 -8.32 17.96
C ALA A 327 -2.71 -6.95 18.64
N LEU A 328 -1.60 -6.18 18.66
CA LEU A 328 -1.55 -4.85 19.28
C LEU A 328 -2.58 -3.88 18.66
N LEU A 329 -2.83 -4.01 17.37
CA LEU A 329 -3.83 -3.24 16.62
C LEU A 329 -5.04 -4.08 16.19
N GLY A 330 -5.25 -5.25 16.84
CA GLY A 330 -6.23 -6.24 16.40
C GLY A 330 -5.63 -7.23 15.39
N LEU A 331 -6.49 -8.09 14.84
CA LEU A 331 -6.14 -9.08 13.81
C LEU A 331 -6.76 -8.70 12.48
N GLY A 332 -5.96 -8.68 11.42
CA GLY A 332 -6.39 -8.58 10.03
C GLY A 332 -6.80 -9.94 9.45
N THR A 333 -6.37 -10.24 8.22
CA THR A 333 -6.59 -11.55 7.57
C THR A 333 -6.10 -12.70 8.46
N PRO A 334 -6.82 -13.82 8.59
CA PRO A 334 -8.14 -14.13 8.02
C PRO A 334 -9.33 -13.67 8.88
N ARG A 335 -9.11 -13.19 10.08
CA ARG A 335 -10.16 -13.03 11.11
C ARG A 335 -10.89 -11.70 11.06
N TRP A 336 -10.19 -10.62 10.73
CA TRP A 336 -10.69 -9.25 10.78
C TRP A 336 -11.32 -8.89 12.13
N ASP A 337 -10.63 -9.32 13.22
CA ASP A 337 -11.04 -9.06 14.60
C ASP A 337 -10.26 -7.86 15.16
N TYR A 338 -10.85 -6.68 15.07
CA TYR A 338 -10.30 -5.45 15.64
C TYR A 338 -10.37 -5.41 17.17
N GLY A 339 -11.13 -6.32 17.80
CA GLY A 339 -11.24 -6.48 19.23
C GLY A 339 -10.14 -7.34 19.86
N ALA A 340 -9.42 -8.13 19.06
CA ALA A 340 -8.30 -8.92 19.52
C ALA A 340 -7.20 -8.03 20.13
N ARG A 341 -6.45 -8.57 21.08
CA ARG A 341 -5.35 -7.86 21.75
C ARG A 341 -4.10 -8.72 21.79
N GLY A 342 -2.94 -8.05 21.78
CA GLY A 342 -1.64 -8.70 21.97
C GLY A 342 -1.66 -9.54 23.25
N THR A 343 -1.21 -10.78 23.15
CA THR A 343 -1.29 -11.74 24.28
C THR A 343 0.00 -12.53 24.36
N LEU A 344 0.56 -12.59 25.58
CA LEU A 344 1.74 -13.41 25.90
C LEU A 344 1.32 -14.52 26.83
N LEU A 345 1.63 -15.78 26.48
CA LEU A 345 1.24 -16.99 27.19
C LEU A 345 2.47 -17.85 27.49
N GLY A 346 2.35 -18.78 28.44
CA GLY A 346 3.37 -19.81 28.71
C GLY A 346 4.57 -19.34 29.52
N LEU A 347 4.54 -18.14 30.11
CA LEU A 347 5.63 -17.62 30.95
C LEU A 347 5.85 -18.49 32.19
N THR A 348 7.11 -18.82 32.46
CA THR A 348 7.58 -19.53 33.67
C THR A 348 8.63 -18.69 34.39
N ARG A 349 9.08 -19.13 35.55
CA ARG A 349 10.21 -18.51 36.27
C ARG A 349 11.51 -18.54 35.45
N GLY A 350 11.64 -19.48 34.49
CA GLY A 350 12.80 -19.63 33.62
C GLY A 350 12.75 -18.68 32.40
N SER A 351 11.59 -18.12 32.08
CA SER A 351 11.42 -17.27 30.92
C SER A 351 12.10 -15.91 31.12
N GLY A 352 13.13 -15.63 30.34
CA GLY A 352 13.86 -14.36 30.35
C GLY A 352 13.56 -13.49 29.12
N ARG A 353 14.23 -12.33 29.02
CA ARG A 353 14.07 -11.38 27.92
C ARG A 353 14.22 -12.03 26.54
N ALA A 354 15.21 -12.92 26.39
CA ALA A 354 15.48 -13.58 25.10
C ALA A 354 14.29 -14.45 24.64
N HIS A 355 13.65 -15.18 25.58
CA HIS A 355 12.46 -15.99 25.26
C HIS A 355 11.26 -15.13 24.84
N VAL A 356 11.07 -13.96 25.49
CA VAL A 356 9.99 -13.04 25.14
C VAL A 356 10.23 -12.44 23.75
N VAL A 357 11.44 -11.95 23.47
CA VAL A 357 11.78 -11.39 22.16
C VAL A 357 11.65 -12.44 21.06
N ARG A 358 12.12 -13.66 21.33
CA ARG A 358 11.98 -14.76 20.38
C ARG A 358 10.52 -15.11 20.12
N ALA A 359 9.69 -15.22 21.17
CA ALA A 359 8.26 -15.48 21.02
C ALA A 359 7.55 -14.38 20.20
N VAL A 360 7.95 -13.12 20.34
CA VAL A 360 7.39 -12.01 19.52
C VAL A 360 7.76 -12.17 18.06
N LEU A 361 9.03 -12.47 17.72
CA LEU A 361 9.44 -12.70 16.34
C LEU A 361 8.74 -13.94 15.74
N GLU A 362 8.69 -15.03 16.46
CA GLU A 362 7.99 -16.27 16.07
C GLU A 362 6.49 -16.00 15.86
N GLY A 363 5.82 -15.28 16.77
CA GLY A 363 4.40 -14.96 16.65
C GLY A 363 4.08 -14.10 15.41
N VAL A 364 4.95 -13.15 15.05
CA VAL A 364 4.77 -12.38 13.82
C VAL A 364 4.98 -13.26 12.58
N ALA A 365 5.95 -14.18 12.60
CA ALA A 365 6.19 -15.12 11.50
C ALA A 365 5.02 -16.11 11.31
N GLU A 366 4.44 -16.66 12.40
CA GLU A 366 3.23 -17.49 12.36
C GLU A 366 2.04 -16.73 11.73
N ARG A 367 1.91 -15.44 12.05
CA ARG A 367 0.89 -14.60 11.37
C ARG A 367 1.19 -14.42 9.89
N GLY A 368 2.46 -14.39 9.51
CA GLY A 368 2.86 -14.42 8.09
C GLY A 368 2.39 -15.72 7.40
N ALA A 369 2.50 -16.86 8.08
CA ALA A 369 1.97 -18.14 7.57
C ALA A 369 0.44 -18.11 7.43
N ASP A 370 -0.30 -17.55 8.40
CA ASP A 370 -1.75 -17.37 8.28
C ASP A 370 -2.15 -16.55 7.05
N LEU A 371 -1.35 -15.51 6.68
CA LEU A 371 -1.61 -14.73 5.46
C LEU A 371 -1.42 -15.57 4.20
N VAL A 372 -0.36 -16.40 4.17
CA VAL A 372 -0.06 -17.31 3.04
C VAL A 372 -1.19 -18.32 2.87
N ASP A 373 -1.61 -18.99 3.95
CA ASP A 373 -2.68 -19.97 3.91
C ASP A 373 -4.01 -19.36 3.43
N ALA A 374 -4.34 -18.17 3.93
CA ALA A 374 -5.52 -17.44 3.53
C ALA A 374 -5.49 -17.04 2.04
N ALA A 375 -4.33 -16.56 1.56
CA ALA A 375 -4.17 -16.15 0.18
C ALA A 375 -4.25 -17.35 -0.78
N GLU A 376 -3.63 -18.48 -0.45
CA GLU A 376 -3.75 -19.72 -1.25
C GLU A 376 -5.19 -20.22 -1.34
N ALA A 377 -5.90 -20.19 -0.19
CA ALA A 377 -7.30 -20.63 -0.14
C ALA A 377 -8.22 -19.76 -1.01
N ASP A 378 -8.05 -18.44 -0.98
CA ASP A 378 -8.90 -17.51 -1.72
C ASP A 378 -8.48 -17.36 -3.18
N ALA A 379 -7.18 -17.39 -3.48
CA ALA A 379 -6.66 -17.26 -4.84
C ALA A 379 -6.74 -18.57 -5.65
N GLY A 380 -6.84 -19.73 -4.98
CA GLY A 380 -6.81 -21.04 -5.65
C GLY A 380 -5.46 -21.36 -6.30
N VAL A 381 -4.37 -20.73 -5.83
CA VAL A 381 -3.00 -20.97 -6.28
C VAL A 381 -2.15 -21.51 -5.13
N THR A 382 -1.08 -22.21 -5.46
CA THR A 382 -0.08 -22.64 -4.46
C THR A 382 1.19 -21.82 -4.66
N LEU A 383 1.69 -21.26 -3.57
CA LEU A 383 2.92 -20.47 -3.56
C LEU A 383 4.12 -21.41 -3.45
N SER A 384 5.04 -21.35 -4.40
CA SER A 384 6.26 -22.18 -4.41
C SER A 384 7.39 -21.58 -3.58
N SER A 385 7.42 -20.29 -3.44
CA SER A 385 8.36 -19.50 -2.62
C SER A 385 7.70 -18.20 -2.20
N LEU A 386 8.29 -17.56 -1.22
CA LEU A 386 7.83 -16.28 -0.70
C LEU A 386 8.96 -15.26 -0.75
N ARG A 387 8.75 -14.13 -1.40
CA ARG A 387 9.66 -12.98 -1.32
C ARG A 387 9.25 -12.08 -0.18
N ILE A 388 10.23 -11.54 0.54
CA ILE A 388 10.00 -10.62 1.65
C ILE A 388 10.88 -9.39 1.55
N ASP A 389 10.35 -8.28 2.05
CA ASP A 389 11.07 -7.03 2.29
C ASP A 389 10.53 -6.33 3.56
N GLY A 390 11.00 -5.11 3.80
CA GLY A 390 10.70 -4.36 5.02
C GLY A 390 11.69 -4.61 6.14
N GLY A 391 11.59 -3.83 7.21
CA GLY A 391 12.60 -3.80 8.28
C GLY A 391 12.81 -5.13 9.01
N MET A 392 11.79 -5.99 9.07
CA MET A 392 11.93 -7.30 9.71
C MET A 392 12.69 -8.32 8.86
N SER A 393 12.84 -8.10 7.56
CA SER A 393 13.55 -9.01 6.65
C SER A 393 15.07 -9.08 6.91
N ASP A 394 15.62 -8.13 7.64
CA ASP A 394 17.03 -8.14 8.07
C ASP A 394 17.26 -9.07 9.30
N ASN A 395 16.21 -9.64 9.90
CA ASN A 395 16.29 -10.50 11.08
C ASN A 395 16.29 -11.99 10.71
N GLU A 396 17.45 -12.63 10.76
CA GLU A 396 17.60 -14.05 10.36
C GLU A 396 16.73 -15.01 11.17
N VAL A 397 16.50 -14.76 12.48
CA VAL A 397 15.64 -15.60 13.32
C VAL A 397 14.20 -15.53 12.84
N PHE A 398 13.71 -14.34 12.53
CA PHE A 398 12.38 -14.13 11.97
C PHE A 398 12.23 -14.79 10.59
N VAL A 399 13.19 -14.57 9.69
CA VAL A 399 13.18 -15.13 8.32
C VAL A 399 13.17 -16.65 8.34
N GLN A 400 14.03 -17.26 9.20
CA GLN A 400 14.07 -18.71 9.34
C GLN A 400 12.75 -19.27 9.88
N HIS A 401 12.21 -18.65 10.94
CA HIS A 401 10.93 -19.11 11.50
C HIS A 401 9.76 -18.97 10.51
N LEU A 402 9.74 -17.89 9.71
CA LEU A 402 8.76 -17.72 8.62
C LEU A 402 8.87 -18.84 7.59
N ALA A 403 10.09 -19.23 7.20
CA ALA A 403 10.30 -20.36 6.29
C ALA A 403 9.83 -21.68 6.90
N ASP A 404 10.11 -21.89 8.18
CA ASP A 404 9.67 -23.09 8.92
C ASP A 404 8.14 -23.13 9.08
N ALA A 405 7.50 -22.00 9.42
CA ALA A 405 6.05 -21.91 9.59
C ALA A 405 5.30 -22.10 8.26
N THR A 406 5.79 -21.47 7.19
CA THR A 406 5.18 -21.57 5.87
C THR A 406 5.53 -22.86 5.13
N GLN A 407 6.58 -23.58 5.55
CA GLN A 407 7.17 -24.74 4.84
C GLN A 407 7.54 -24.42 3.40
N ARG A 408 8.04 -23.19 3.16
CA ARG A 408 8.44 -22.68 1.83
C ARG A 408 9.79 -21.97 1.91
N PRO A 409 10.56 -21.98 0.80
CA PRO A 409 11.70 -21.08 0.68
C PRO A 409 11.26 -19.62 0.84
N VAL A 410 11.94 -18.88 1.71
CA VAL A 410 11.78 -17.44 1.90
C VAL A 410 13.00 -16.75 1.30
N GLU A 411 12.77 -15.87 0.35
CA GLU A 411 13.79 -15.08 -0.34
C GLU A 411 13.71 -13.64 0.13
N VAL A 412 14.74 -13.16 0.81
CA VAL A 412 14.85 -11.74 1.13
C VAL A 412 15.13 -10.98 -0.15
N SER A 413 14.31 -9.95 -0.43
CA SER A 413 14.46 -9.13 -1.64
C SER A 413 15.89 -8.54 -1.71
N PRO A 414 16.62 -8.75 -2.81
CA PRO A 414 17.92 -8.11 -2.99
C PRO A 414 17.81 -6.60 -3.25
N VAL A 415 16.59 -6.11 -3.55
CA VAL A 415 16.32 -4.72 -3.88
C VAL A 415 15.54 -4.08 -2.72
N ARG A 416 16.19 -3.16 -2.01
CA ARG A 416 15.53 -2.41 -0.93
C ARG A 416 14.43 -1.47 -1.45
N GLU A 417 14.61 -0.94 -2.67
CA GLU A 417 13.72 0.03 -3.31
C GLU A 417 12.82 -0.63 -4.37
N ALA A 418 12.23 -1.78 -4.02
CA ALA A 418 11.40 -2.56 -4.94
C ALA A 418 10.22 -1.74 -5.51
N THR A 419 9.59 -0.88 -4.72
CA THR A 419 8.52 0.01 -5.15
C THR A 419 8.99 0.96 -6.27
N ALA A 420 10.15 1.61 -6.09
CA ALA A 420 10.71 2.50 -7.10
C ALA A 420 11.09 1.72 -8.37
N LEU A 421 11.69 0.53 -8.21
CA LEU A 421 12.06 -0.31 -9.34
C LEU A 421 10.84 -0.73 -10.16
N GLY A 422 9.74 -1.15 -9.52
CA GLY A 422 8.52 -1.55 -10.22
C GLY A 422 7.84 -0.41 -10.96
N ALA A 423 7.75 0.77 -10.33
CA ALA A 423 7.22 1.96 -10.99
C ALA A 423 8.11 2.40 -12.18
N GLY A 424 9.42 2.33 -12.01
CA GLY A 424 10.40 2.58 -13.08
C GLY A 424 10.27 1.58 -14.23
N PHE A 425 10.07 0.29 -13.93
CA PHE A 425 9.85 -0.75 -14.92
C PHE A 425 8.57 -0.48 -15.74
N LEU A 426 7.45 -0.16 -15.08
CA LEU A 426 6.20 0.18 -15.78
C LEU A 426 6.38 1.39 -16.70
N ALA A 427 7.05 2.44 -16.24
CA ALA A 427 7.30 3.62 -17.07
C ALA A 427 8.27 3.31 -18.24
N GLY A 428 9.20 2.38 -18.04
CA GLY A 428 10.16 1.97 -19.08
C GLY A 428 9.60 1.00 -20.13
N LEU A 429 8.41 0.44 -19.92
CA LEU A 429 7.71 -0.42 -20.90
C LEU A 429 7.01 0.39 -21.99
N ALA A 430 6.70 1.67 -21.74
CA ALA A 430 6.01 2.55 -22.67
C ALA A 430 6.97 3.10 -23.74
#